data_febdf316f5b6fb8c45cc5490ad8cd1fd
#
_entry.id   febdf316f5b6fb8c45cc5490ad8cd1fd
#
_cell.length_a   1.000
_cell.length_b   1.000
_cell.length_c   1.000
_cell.angle_alpha   90.00
_cell.angle_beta   90.00
_cell.angle_gamma   90.00
#
_symmetry.space_group_name_H-M   'P 1'
#
loop_
_entity.id
_entity.type
_entity.pdbx_description
1 polymer ?
#
loop_
_entity_poly.entity_id
_entity_poly.type
_entity_poly.pdbx_seq_one_letter_code
_entity_poly.pdbx_strand_id
1 'polypeptide(L)'
;MRRYIAVLGLLLTIVACKDKGNAFLISNDQVGVLKKDTRIAQLDSIFAKDSVVSSSLEGELRYASAERITILGKDGKELLEITPTQDEEGEKKVESVLVLCDQYATAEGISLKSTFKDIKAKYPNLKIDPSLMSIIITPKGKNFYFTMDRSSVRDAGFDLAEEINVEDIDETAKPVRITVNF
;
A
#
# COMPACT_ATOMS: atom_id res chain seq x y z
N MET A 1 41.23 -55.39 24.48
CA MET A 1 39.87 -54.94 24.55
C MET A 1 39.89 -53.41 24.29
N ARG A 2 39.66 -52.99 23.04
CA ARG A 2 39.69 -51.56 22.64
C ARG A 2 38.26 -51.12 22.43
N ARG A 3 37.79 -50.25 23.31
CA ARG A 3 36.44 -49.63 23.23
C ARG A 3 36.51 -48.48 22.21
N TYR A 4 35.81 -48.55 21.09
CA TYR A 4 35.57 -47.47 20.14
C TYR A 4 34.36 -46.71 20.61
N ILE A 5 34.55 -45.44 21.02
CA ILE A 5 33.50 -44.49 21.31
C ILE A 5 33.20 -43.79 19.98
N ALA A 6 32.06 -44.12 19.38
CA ALA A 6 31.55 -43.41 18.22
C ALA A 6 30.84 -42.12 18.70
N VAL A 7 31.46 -40.96 18.43
CA VAL A 7 30.82 -39.64 18.64
C VAL A 7 29.95 -39.35 17.43
N LEU A 8 28.66 -39.52 17.62
CA LEU A 8 27.66 -39.17 16.60
C LEU A 8 27.44 -37.64 16.65
N GLY A 9 28.11 -36.92 15.75
CA GLY A 9 27.89 -35.46 15.57
C GLY A 9 26.53 -35.17 15.00
N LEU A 10 25.62 -34.64 15.81
CA LEU A 10 24.31 -34.16 15.40
C LEU A 10 24.50 -32.82 14.70
N LEU A 11 24.49 -32.82 13.36
CA LEU A 11 24.46 -31.61 12.54
C LEU A 11 23.06 -30.98 12.70
N LEU A 12 22.91 -29.93 13.51
CA LEU A 12 21.76 -29.05 13.49
C LEU A 12 21.81 -28.21 12.20
N THR A 13 21.10 -28.62 11.18
CA THR A 13 20.79 -27.76 10.04
C THR A 13 19.78 -26.71 10.49
N ILE A 14 20.26 -25.49 10.75
CA ILE A 14 19.40 -24.32 10.92
C ILE A 14 18.79 -24.03 9.56
N VAL A 15 17.57 -24.53 9.32
CA VAL A 15 16.72 -24.08 8.23
C VAL A 15 16.32 -22.65 8.57
N ALA A 16 17.06 -21.68 8.03
CA ALA A 16 16.62 -20.29 8.00
C ALA A 16 15.37 -20.25 7.13
N CYS A 17 14.20 -20.31 7.75
CA CYS A 17 12.95 -19.87 7.11
C CYS A 17 13.18 -18.40 6.75
N LYS A 18 13.55 -18.13 5.49
CA LYS A 18 13.27 -16.82 4.90
C LYS A 18 11.76 -16.69 4.93
N ASP A 19 11.25 -15.85 5.83
CA ASP A 19 9.91 -15.34 5.73
C ASP A 19 9.75 -14.77 4.32
N LYS A 20 9.10 -15.54 3.46
CA LYS A 20 8.52 -15.02 2.23
C LYS A 20 7.33 -14.19 2.72
N GLY A 21 7.60 -12.96 3.15
CA GLY A 21 6.57 -12.01 3.47
C GLY A 21 5.54 -12.06 2.34
N ASN A 22 4.27 -11.99 2.68
CA ASN A 22 3.22 -12.01 1.67
C ASN A 22 3.49 -10.89 0.66
N ALA A 23 3.84 -11.26 -0.58
CA ALA A 23 4.26 -10.35 -1.63
C ALA A 23 3.20 -9.31 -2.00
N PHE A 24 1.99 -9.45 -1.47
CA PHE A 24 0.84 -8.57 -1.73
C PHE A 24 0.19 -8.05 -0.43
N LEU A 25 0.90 -8.09 0.69
CA LEU A 25 0.38 -7.60 1.97
C LEU A 25 0.44 -6.07 2.04
N ILE A 26 -0.65 -5.46 2.49
CA ILE A 26 -0.72 -4.05 2.90
C ILE A 26 -0.71 -4.00 4.43
N SER A 27 0.23 -3.24 4.99
CA SER A 27 0.30 -2.95 6.43
C SER A 27 0.79 -1.52 6.67
N ASN A 28 0.94 -1.13 7.93
CA ASN A 28 1.49 0.19 8.27
C ASN A 28 2.94 0.39 7.79
N ASP A 29 3.70 -0.70 7.63
CA ASP A 29 5.14 -0.62 7.37
C ASP A 29 5.55 -1.22 6.02
N GLN A 30 4.58 -1.76 5.26
CA GLN A 30 4.88 -2.35 3.95
C GLN A 30 3.69 -2.39 2.99
N VAL A 31 4.00 -2.34 1.70
CA VAL A 31 3.11 -2.68 0.59
C VAL A 31 3.80 -3.73 -0.27
N GLY A 32 3.37 -4.98 -0.12
CA GLY A 32 4.03 -6.10 -0.77
C GLY A 32 5.49 -6.23 -0.34
N VAL A 33 6.39 -6.04 -1.29
CA VAL A 33 7.85 -6.10 -1.06
C VAL A 33 8.46 -4.77 -0.65
N LEU A 34 7.72 -3.66 -0.83
CA LEU A 34 8.14 -2.33 -0.41
C LEU A 34 7.98 -2.15 1.09
N LYS A 35 8.97 -1.55 1.72
CA LYS A 35 8.98 -1.19 3.14
C LYS A 35 9.19 0.31 3.30
N LYS A 36 8.83 0.82 4.47
CA LYS A 36 8.98 2.24 4.87
C LYS A 36 10.33 2.87 4.49
N ASP A 37 11.44 2.13 4.62
CA ASP A 37 12.79 2.67 4.34
C ASP A 37 13.34 2.21 2.98
N THR A 38 12.49 1.75 2.07
CA THR A 38 12.93 1.34 0.73
C THR A 38 13.44 2.56 -0.04
N ARG A 39 14.69 2.46 -0.53
CA ARG A 39 15.33 3.51 -1.35
C ARG A 39 14.85 3.41 -2.79
N ILE A 40 14.61 4.55 -3.42
CA ILE A 40 14.17 4.58 -4.83
C ILE A 40 15.16 3.87 -5.75
N ALA A 41 16.47 4.01 -5.50
CA ALA A 41 17.52 3.32 -6.26
C ALA A 41 17.45 1.77 -6.21
N GLN A 42 16.67 1.20 -5.30
CA GLN A 42 16.50 -0.26 -5.18
C GLN A 42 15.32 -0.80 -5.99
N LEU A 43 14.43 0.07 -6.51
CA LEU A 43 13.18 -0.35 -7.14
C LEU A 43 13.39 -1.26 -8.35
N ASP A 44 14.35 -0.98 -9.22
CA ASP A 44 14.67 -1.83 -10.38
C ASP A 44 15.10 -3.25 -9.96
N SER A 45 15.82 -3.36 -8.85
CA SER A 45 16.24 -4.67 -8.31
C SER A 45 15.06 -5.40 -7.63
N ILE A 46 14.22 -4.66 -6.89
CA ILE A 46 13.06 -5.22 -6.19
C ILE A 46 12.02 -5.72 -7.20
N PHE A 47 11.76 -4.95 -8.25
CA PHE A 47 10.79 -5.21 -9.30
C PHE A 47 11.45 -5.72 -10.59
N ALA A 48 12.51 -6.52 -10.49
CA ALA A 48 13.27 -7.02 -11.65
C ALA A 48 12.44 -7.83 -12.68
N LYS A 49 11.19 -8.20 -12.35
CA LYS A 49 10.26 -8.91 -13.23
C LYS A 49 9.17 -8.01 -13.82
N ASP A 50 9.10 -6.78 -13.38
CA ASP A 50 8.11 -5.78 -13.71
C ASP A 50 8.82 -4.57 -14.34
N SER A 51 8.08 -3.58 -14.82
CA SER A 51 8.68 -2.35 -15.37
C SER A 51 8.55 -1.22 -14.36
N VAL A 52 9.66 -0.53 -14.10
CA VAL A 52 9.71 0.67 -13.24
C VAL A 52 9.76 1.89 -14.15
N VAL A 53 8.72 2.72 -14.13
CA VAL A 53 8.60 3.90 -15.00
C VAL A 53 8.54 5.15 -14.12
N SER A 54 9.57 5.99 -14.22
CA SER A 54 9.57 7.28 -13.55
C SER A 54 8.99 8.35 -14.47
N SER A 55 8.03 9.12 -13.96
CA SER A 55 7.47 10.28 -14.62
C SER A 55 7.74 11.51 -13.77
N SER A 56 8.41 12.50 -14.37
CA SER A 56 8.50 13.86 -13.85
C SER A 56 7.74 14.78 -14.80
N LEU A 57 6.95 15.70 -14.25
CA LEU A 57 6.38 16.74 -15.08
C LEU A 57 7.48 17.73 -15.46
N GLU A 58 7.69 17.90 -16.77
CA GLU A 58 8.61 18.91 -17.30
C GLU A 58 7.89 20.26 -17.45
N GLY A 59 8.67 21.35 -17.46
CA GLY A 59 8.18 22.69 -17.69
C GLY A 59 7.84 23.48 -16.42
N GLU A 60 6.89 24.42 -16.51
CA GLU A 60 6.54 25.33 -15.40
C GLU A 60 5.95 24.61 -14.19
N LEU A 61 5.34 23.42 -14.41
CA LEU A 61 4.75 22.61 -13.37
C LEU A 61 5.76 21.76 -12.57
N ARG A 62 7.03 21.75 -12.94
CA ARG A 62 8.09 20.99 -12.25
C ARG A 62 8.24 21.33 -10.76
N TYR A 63 7.80 22.51 -10.34
CA TYR A 63 7.85 22.94 -8.94
C TYR A 63 6.58 22.53 -8.15
N ALA A 64 5.51 22.14 -8.85
CA ALA A 64 4.24 21.78 -8.24
C ALA A 64 3.99 20.25 -8.21
N SER A 65 4.82 19.47 -8.91
CA SER A 65 4.62 18.04 -9.05
C SER A 65 5.72 17.23 -8.38
N ALA A 66 5.35 16.41 -7.46
CA ALA A 66 6.21 15.35 -6.97
C ALA A 66 6.49 14.36 -8.13
N GLU A 67 7.73 13.90 -8.23
CA GLU A 67 8.10 12.74 -9.05
C GLU A 67 7.19 11.58 -8.71
N ARG A 68 6.76 10.84 -9.73
CA ARG A 68 5.94 9.65 -9.55
C ARG A 68 6.60 8.48 -10.24
N ILE A 69 6.58 7.34 -9.60
CA ILE A 69 7.18 6.12 -10.12
C ILE A 69 6.09 5.06 -10.18
N THR A 70 5.78 4.61 -11.39
CA THR A 70 4.77 3.59 -11.63
C THR A 70 5.42 2.23 -11.82
N ILE A 71 4.92 1.24 -11.11
CA ILE A 71 5.29 -0.16 -11.29
C ILE A 71 4.25 -0.81 -12.19
N LEU A 72 4.69 -1.27 -13.36
CA LEU A 72 3.86 -1.97 -14.34
C LEU A 72 4.14 -3.48 -14.28
N GLY A 73 3.11 -4.26 -14.17
CA GLY A 73 3.21 -5.72 -14.30
C GLY A 73 3.60 -6.15 -15.72
N LYS A 74 3.89 -7.43 -15.90
CA LYS A 74 4.27 -8.01 -17.20
C LYS A 74 3.22 -7.84 -18.30
N ASP A 75 1.97 -7.68 -17.92
CA ASP A 75 0.84 -7.43 -18.81
C ASP A 75 0.63 -5.93 -19.12
N GLY A 76 1.54 -5.07 -18.63
CA GLY A 76 1.49 -3.62 -18.81
C GLY A 76 0.49 -2.91 -17.89
N LYS A 77 -0.18 -3.62 -16.98
CA LYS A 77 -1.09 -3.01 -16.03
C LYS A 77 -0.34 -2.34 -14.89
N GLU A 78 -0.85 -1.21 -14.45
CA GLU A 78 -0.35 -0.51 -13.29
C GLU A 78 -0.64 -1.32 -12.02
N LEU A 79 0.41 -1.59 -11.25
CA LEU A 79 0.31 -2.29 -9.98
C LEU A 79 0.34 -1.32 -8.81
N LEU A 80 1.34 -0.43 -8.82
CA LEU A 80 1.60 0.55 -7.77
C LEU A 80 2.04 1.88 -8.39
N GLU A 81 1.69 2.98 -7.73
CA GLU A 81 2.31 4.29 -7.95
C GLU A 81 3.03 4.70 -6.66
N ILE A 82 4.27 5.08 -6.76
CA ILE A 82 5.14 5.43 -5.65
C ILE A 82 5.44 6.92 -5.71
N THR A 83 5.23 7.62 -4.60
CA THR A 83 5.69 8.99 -4.40
C THR A 83 6.96 8.95 -3.57
N PRO A 84 8.10 9.46 -4.10
CA PRO A 84 9.32 9.55 -3.34
C PRO A 84 9.36 10.80 -2.45
N THR A 85 10.09 10.71 -1.35
CA THR A 85 10.57 11.86 -0.57
C THR A 85 12.08 11.88 -0.53
N GLN A 86 12.68 13.02 -0.22
CA GLN A 86 14.12 13.17 -0.06
C GLN A 86 14.44 13.45 1.40
N ASP A 87 15.37 12.70 1.98
CA ASP A 87 15.82 12.91 3.35
C ASP A 87 16.87 14.05 3.43
N GLU A 88 17.33 14.37 4.64
CA GLU A 88 18.31 15.42 4.91
C GLU A 88 19.67 15.16 4.23
N GLU A 89 19.99 13.91 3.95
CA GLU A 89 21.23 13.49 3.27
C GLU A 89 21.10 13.53 1.74
N GLY A 90 19.91 13.86 1.24
CA GLY A 90 19.60 13.93 -0.18
C GLY A 90 19.22 12.58 -0.81
N GLU A 91 19.05 11.52 0.00
CA GLU A 91 18.66 10.21 -0.48
C GLU A 91 17.13 10.12 -0.69
N LYS A 92 16.72 9.58 -1.85
CA LYS A 92 15.30 9.39 -2.15
C LYS A 92 14.81 8.08 -1.59
N LYS A 93 13.72 8.14 -0.79
CA LYS A 93 13.02 7.01 -0.18
C LYS A 93 11.55 7.01 -0.58
N VAL A 94 10.89 5.89 -0.39
CA VAL A 94 9.43 5.79 -0.58
C VAL A 94 8.72 6.56 0.54
N GLU A 95 7.90 7.55 0.17
CA GLU A 95 7.05 8.31 1.08
C GLU A 95 5.66 7.69 1.17
N SER A 96 5.05 7.46 0.00
CA SER A 96 3.74 6.84 -0.07
C SER A 96 3.61 5.90 -1.25
N VAL A 97 2.71 4.94 -1.12
CA VAL A 97 2.40 3.96 -2.17
C VAL A 97 0.90 3.94 -2.40
N LEU A 98 0.51 4.20 -3.64
CA LEU A 98 -0.83 4.05 -4.15
C LEU A 98 -0.98 2.67 -4.79
N VAL A 99 -1.90 1.87 -4.28
CA VAL A 99 -2.21 0.54 -4.82
C VAL A 99 -3.26 0.68 -5.91
N LEU A 100 -2.95 0.17 -7.11
CA LEU A 100 -3.77 0.28 -8.32
C LEU A 100 -4.34 -1.06 -8.79
N CYS A 101 -3.91 -2.17 -8.19
CA CYS A 101 -4.43 -3.49 -8.56
C CYS A 101 -5.02 -4.23 -7.34
N ASP A 102 -5.89 -5.19 -7.63
CA ASP A 102 -6.69 -5.91 -6.65
C ASP A 102 -5.98 -7.12 -6.01
N GLN A 103 -4.72 -7.36 -6.38
CA GLN A 103 -3.91 -8.45 -5.80
C GLN A 103 -3.42 -8.12 -4.40
N TYR A 104 -3.28 -6.83 -4.08
CA TYR A 104 -2.86 -6.38 -2.75
C TYR A 104 -4.03 -6.36 -1.79
N ALA A 105 -3.79 -6.84 -0.58
CA ALA A 105 -4.79 -6.86 0.49
C ALA A 105 -4.17 -6.57 1.85
N THR A 106 -4.96 -5.98 2.75
CA THR A 106 -4.57 -5.82 4.16
C THR A 106 -4.50 -7.18 4.86
N ALA A 107 -3.91 -7.22 6.05
CA ALA A 107 -3.89 -8.44 6.88
C ALA A 107 -5.30 -8.96 7.19
N GLU A 108 -6.28 -8.06 7.23
CA GLU A 108 -7.69 -8.37 7.44
C GLU A 108 -8.40 -8.82 6.14
N GLY A 109 -7.69 -8.85 5.00
CA GLY A 109 -8.18 -9.32 3.71
C GLY A 109 -8.92 -8.26 2.88
N ILE A 110 -8.82 -6.97 3.22
CA ILE A 110 -9.42 -5.87 2.45
C ILE A 110 -8.53 -5.49 1.28
N SER A 111 -9.12 -5.45 0.08
CA SER A 111 -8.50 -5.10 -1.19
C SER A 111 -9.40 -4.15 -2.00
N LEU A 112 -9.00 -3.79 -3.22
CA LEU A 112 -9.84 -3.01 -4.14
C LEU A 112 -11.12 -3.75 -4.60
N LYS A 113 -11.23 -5.05 -4.36
CA LYS A 113 -12.46 -5.83 -4.61
C LYS A 113 -13.47 -5.77 -3.47
N SER A 114 -13.02 -5.41 -2.28
CA SER A 114 -13.85 -5.38 -1.07
C SER A 114 -14.85 -4.24 -1.15
N THR A 115 -16.01 -4.45 -0.53
CA THR A 115 -17.05 -3.43 -0.41
C THR A 115 -16.85 -2.58 0.84
N PHE A 116 -17.55 -1.45 0.93
CA PHE A 116 -17.57 -0.65 2.16
C PHE A 116 -18.08 -1.44 3.37
N LYS A 117 -19.06 -2.33 3.15
CA LYS A 117 -19.53 -3.26 4.17
C LYS A 117 -18.39 -4.14 4.72
N ASP A 118 -17.52 -4.65 3.85
CA ASP A 118 -16.37 -5.45 4.26
C ASP A 118 -15.38 -4.63 5.07
N ILE A 119 -15.11 -3.39 4.63
CA ILE A 119 -14.22 -2.44 5.33
C ILE A 119 -14.77 -2.14 6.73
N LYS A 120 -16.05 -1.76 6.85
CA LYS A 120 -16.72 -1.47 8.11
C LYS A 120 -16.69 -2.67 9.07
N ALA A 121 -16.88 -3.88 8.56
CA ALA A 121 -16.85 -5.11 9.34
C ALA A 121 -15.45 -5.43 9.92
N LYS A 122 -14.38 -5.08 9.21
CA LYS A 122 -13.00 -5.32 9.64
C LYS A 122 -12.40 -4.17 10.44
N TYR A 123 -12.86 -2.95 10.19
CA TYR A 123 -12.38 -1.73 10.82
C TYR A 123 -13.55 -0.97 11.43
N PRO A 124 -13.96 -1.27 12.68
CA PRO A 124 -15.16 -0.67 13.28
C PRO A 124 -15.01 0.82 13.59
N ASN A 125 -13.79 1.33 13.69
CA ASN A 125 -13.50 2.73 13.95
C ASN A 125 -12.89 3.37 12.70
N LEU A 126 -13.71 4.08 11.94
CA LEU A 126 -13.34 4.77 10.71
C LEU A 126 -13.41 6.29 10.90
N LYS A 127 -12.43 7.00 10.36
CA LYS A 127 -12.50 8.43 10.12
C LYS A 127 -12.83 8.63 8.65
N ILE A 128 -13.81 9.51 8.36
CA ILE A 128 -14.23 9.84 6.99
C ILE A 128 -13.95 11.30 6.76
N ASP A 129 -13.11 11.58 5.77
CA ASP A 129 -12.77 12.94 5.36
C ASP A 129 -13.31 13.19 3.93
N PRO A 130 -14.20 14.18 3.73
CA PRO A 130 -14.70 14.50 2.41
C PRO A 130 -13.65 15.21 1.55
N SER A 131 -13.70 14.96 0.24
CA SER A 131 -12.98 15.68 -0.80
C SER A 131 -13.96 16.03 -1.93
N LEU A 132 -13.58 16.88 -2.87
CA LEU A 132 -14.45 17.32 -3.96
C LEU A 132 -15.07 16.16 -4.75
N MET A 133 -14.26 15.18 -5.12
CA MET A 133 -14.65 14.06 -5.98
C MET A 133 -14.66 12.71 -5.28
N SER A 134 -14.24 12.66 -4.01
CA SER A 134 -14.05 11.42 -3.28
C SER A 134 -14.30 11.56 -1.79
N ILE A 135 -14.36 10.45 -1.10
CA ILE A 135 -14.24 10.36 0.35
C ILE A 135 -12.99 9.54 0.71
N ILE A 136 -12.33 9.94 1.77
CA ILE A 136 -11.15 9.26 2.31
C ILE A 136 -11.58 8.57 3.60
N ILE A 137 -11.39 7.26 3.66
CA ILE A 137 -11.79 6.42 4.78
C ILE A 137 -10.53 5.86 5.43
N THR A 138 -10.22 6.36 6.63
CA THR A 138 -9.01 5.99 7.38
C THR A 138 -9.39 5.15 8.60
N PRO A 139 -8.99 3.86 8.66
CA PRO A 139 -9.15 3.07 9.86
C PRO A 139 -8.28 3.60 11.00
N LYS A 140 -8.84 3.69 12.19
CA LYS A 140 -8.12 4.23 13.35
C LYS A 140 -6.84 3.44 13.66
N GLY A 141 -5.72 4.14 13.79
CA GLY A 141 -4.41 3.55 14.10
C GLY A 141 -3.71 2.89 12.90
N LYS A 142 -4.24 3.11 11.70
CA LYS A 142 -3.58 2.73 10.45
C LYS A 142 -3.04 3.97 9.75
N ASN A 143 -1.94 3.81 9.04
CA ASN A 143 -1.37 4.84 8.16
C ASN A 143 -1.68 4.59 6.69
N PHE A 144 -2.67 3.73 6.42
CA PHE A 144 -3.28 3.58 5.12
C PHE A 144 -4.75 4.01 5.14
N TYR A 145 -5.25 4.40 3.98
CA TYR A 145 -6.64 4.79 3.81
C TYR A 145 -7.20 4.30 2.48
N PHE A 146 -8.50 4.18 2.44
CA PHE A 146 -9.28 3.83 1.26
C PHE A 146 -9.87 5.11 0.66
N THR A 147 -9.74 5.28 -0.64
CA THR A 147 -10.42 6.36 -1.38
C THR A 147 -11.62 5.75 -2.10
N MET A 148 -12.79 6.31 -1.89
CA MET A 148 -14.02 5.94 -2.60
C MET A 148 -14.54 7.15 -3.38
N ASP A 149 -15.29 6.91 -4.45
CA ASP A 149 -15.97 7.96 -5.17
C ASP A 149 -16.99 8.67 -4.27
N ARG A 150 -17.14 9.99 -4.42
CA ARG A 150 -18.10 10.75 -3.61
C ARG A 150 -19.54 10.34 -3.89
N SER A 151 -19.85 9.85 -5.09
CA SER A 151 -21.15 9.31 -5.45
C SER A 151 -21.58 8.10 -4.62
N SER A 152 -20.66 7.49 -3.87
CA SER A 152 -20.98 6.42 -2.91
C SER A 152 -21.66 6.91 -1.64
N VAL A 153 -21.74 8.24 -1.40
CA VAL A 153 -22.42 8.83 -0.26
C VAL A 153 -23.82 9.29 -0.69
N ARG A 154 -24.85 8.87 0.02
CA ARG A 154 -26.22 9.31 -0.21
C ARG A 154 -26.36 10.79 0.11
N ASP A 155 -27.03 11.52 -0.78
CA ASP A 155 -27.34 12.95 -0.62
C ASP A 155 -26.11 13.84 -0.36
N ALA A 156 -24.91 13.39 -0.80
CA ALA A 156 -23.68 14.14 -0.62
C ALA A 156 -23.75 15.48 -1.37
N GLY A 157 -23.81 16.56 -0.62
CA GLY A 157 -23.59 17.92 -1.12
C GLY A 157 -22.14 18.13 -1.57
N PHE A 158 -21.82 19.32 -2.08
CA PHE A 158 -20.43 19.72 -2.41
C PHE A 158 -19.73 20.43 -1.25
N ASP A 159 -20.38 20.51 -0.09
CA ASP A 159 -19.77 21.12 1.09
C ASP A 159 -18.71 20.18 1.69
N LEU A 160 -17.47 20.65 1.74
CA LEU A 160 -16.36 19.93 2.33
C LEU A 160 -16.31 20.03 3.85
N ALA A 161 -17.10 20.93 4.44
CA ALA A 161 -17.26 21.05 5.88
C ALA A 161 -18.36 20.14 6.43
N GLU A 162 -19.14 19.49 5.55
CA GLU A 162 -20.19 18.58 5.94
C GLU A 162 -19.59 17.27 6.50
N GLU A 163 -20.00 16.90 7.69
CA GLU A 163 -19.61 15.64 8.31
C GLU A 163 -20.38 14.49 7.66
N ILE A 164 -19.66 13.55 7.06
CA ILE A 164 -20.24 12.35 6.43
C ILE A 164 -20.36 11.25 7.48
N ASN A 165 -21.58 10.79 7.71
CA ASN A 165 -21.81 9.64 8.59
C ASN A 165 -21.52 8.32 7.86
N VAL A 166 -21.01 7.36 8.61
CA VAL A 166 -20.73 5.99 8.10
C VAL A 166 -21.99 5.35 7.48
N GLU A 167 -23.17 5.67 8.00
CA GLU A 167 -24.45 5.09 7.55
C GLU A 167 -24.95 5.69 6.23
N ASP A 168 -24.38 6.81 5.80
CA ASP A 168 -24.74 7.47 4.54
C ASP A 168 -23.95 6.90 3.35
N ILE A 169 -22.94 6.06 3.60
CA ILE A 169 -22.14 5.45 2.56
C ILE A 169 -22.79 4.15 2.07
N ASP A 170 -22.88 4.00 0.75
CA ASP A 170 -23.39 2.77 0.13
C ASP A 170 -22.50 1.56 0.52
N GLU A 171 -23.12 0.59 1.19
CA GLU A 171 -22.44 -0.62 1.65
C GLU A 171 -21.82 -1.45 0.51
N THR A 172 -22.34 -1.32 -0.71
CA THR A 172 -21.85 -2.06 -1.90
C THR A 172 -20.73 -1.34 -2.66
N ALA A 173 -20.50 -0.05 -2.33
CA ALA A 173 -19.45 0.74 -2.95
C ALA A 173 -18.07 0.14 -2.66
N LYS A 174 -17.15 0.30 -3.61
CA LYS A 174 -15.79 -0.24 -3.52
C LYS A 174 -14.75 0.88 -3.52
N PRO A 175 -13.61 0.69 -2.85
CA PRO A 175 -12.52 1.64 -2.96
C PRO A 175 -11.97 1.64 -4.39
N VAL A 176 -11.71 2.83 -4.89
CA VAL A 176 -11.02 3.06 -6.18
C VAL A 176 -9.49 3.04 -5.98
N ARG A 177 -9.03 3.29 -4.76
CA ARG A 177 -7.61 3.35 -4.40
C ARG A 177 -7.39 2.95 -2.94
N ILE A 178 -6.21 2.41 -2.66
CA ILE A 178 -5.69 2.25 -1.29
C ILE A 178 -4.34 2.95 -1.27
N THR A 179 -4.16 3.90 -0.36
CA THR A 179 -2.89 4.62 -0.21
C THR A 179 -2.27 4.29 1.14
N VAL A 180 -0.98 4.03 1.18
CA VAL A 180 -0.18 3.80 2.38
C VAL A 180 0.86 4.89 2.49
N ASN A 181 0.92 5.59 3.62
CA ASN A 181 1.96 6.60 3.92
C ASN A 181 3.00 5.97 4.87
N PHE A 182 4.28 6.19 4.59
CA PHE A 182 5.39 5.65 5.37
C PHE A 182 6.06 6.68 6.27
#